data_7d60783085dc1e6ffcfd52ca268e50d4
#
_entry.id   7d60783085dc1e6ffcfd52ca268e50d4
#
_cell.length_a   1.000
_cell.length_b   1.000
_cell.length_c   1.000
_cell.angle_alpha   90.00
_cell.angle_beta   90.00
_cell.angle_gamma   90.00
#
_symmetry.space_group_name_H-M   'P 1'
#
loop_
_entity.id
_entity.type
_entity.pdbx_description
1 polymer ?
#
loop_
_entity_poly.entity_id
_entity_poly.type
_entity_poly.pdbx_seq_one_letter_code
_entity_poly.pdbx_strand_id
1 'polypeptide(L)'
;MIGIHPVHRRLAELHLVAEKRRGYDRLSAAELTELYMCLRVNAELVRRLDELKNLAFVAHCAGDHEWEQDICRQIDALEVTML
;
A
#
# COMPACT_ATOMS: atom_id res chain seq x y z
N MET A 1 4.00 16.77 -8.66
CA MET A 1 3.38 16.58 -7.33
C MET A 1 3.03 15.11 -7.16
N ILE A 2 3.39 14.52 -6.04
CA ILE A 2 3.05 13.13 -5.72
C ILE A 2 1.66 13.12 -5.10
N GLY A 3 0.74 12.39 -5.73
CA GLY A 3 -0.61 12.23 -5.21
C GLY A 3 -0.71 11.12 -4.18
N ILE A 4 -1.78 11.12 -3.41
CA ILE A 4 -2.10 10.04 -2.48
C ILE A 4 -2.63 8.85 -3.28
N HIS A 5 -2.14 7.64 -2.96
CA HIS A 5 -2.63 6.42 -3.59
C HIS A 5 -4.16 6.31 -3.42
N PRO A 6 -4.91 5.96 -4.48
CA PRO A 6 -6.37 5.88 -4.40
C PRO A 6 -6.91 5.02 -3.26
N VAL A 7 -6.21 3.94 -2.90
CA VAL A 7 -6.60 3.08 -1.78
C VAL A 7 -6.57 3.84 -0.45
N HIS A 8 -5.52 4.62 -0.21
CA HIS A 8 -5.40 5.37 1.05
C HIS A 8 -6.45 6.48 1.12
N ARG A 9 -6.72 7.14 0.00
CA ARG A 9 -7.76 8.16 -0.06
C ARG A 9 -9.14 7.55 0.20
N ARG A 10 -9.44 6.42 -0.42
CA ARG A 10 -10.73 5.75 -0.22
C ARG A 10 -10.91 5.25 1.20
N LEU A 11 -9.83 4.74 1.81
CA LEU A 11 -9.85 4.34 3.22
C LEU A 11 -10.20 5.53 4.12
N ALA A 12 -9.59 6.70 3.88
CA ALA A 12 -9.88 7.91 4.64
C ALA A 12 -11.34 8.32 4.49
N GLU A 13 -11.88 8.30 3.28
CA GLU A 13 -13.28 8.63 3.01
C GLU A 13 -14.24 7.71 3.76
N LEU A 14 -13.99 6.39 3.70
CA LEU A 14 -14.82 5.40 4.39
C LEU A 14 -14.75 5.56 5.90
N HIS A 15 -13.57 5.85 6.43
CA HIS A 15 -13.40 6.12 7.87
C HIS A 15 -14.20 7.35 8.30
N LEU A 16 -14.15 8.43 7.52
CA LEU A 16 -14.89 9.66 7.83
C LEU A 16 -16.41 9.43 7.81
N VAL A 17 -16.89 8.62 6.86
CA VAL A 17 -18.31 8.24 6.82
C VAL A 17 -18.68 7.42 8.06
N ALA A 18 -17.82 6.47 8.45
CA ALA A 18 -18.05 5.67 9.66
C ALA A 18 -18.09 6.53 10.90
N GLU A 19 -17.21 7.52 11.03
CA GLU A 19 -17.21 8.44 12.17
C GLU A 19 -18.49 9.27 12.23
N LYS A 20 -18.97 9.78 11.08
CA LYS A 20 -20.23 10.53 11.01
C LYS A 20 -21.42 9.69 11.44
N ARG A 21 -21.40 8.40 11.13
CA ARG A 21 -22.47 7.46 11.47
C ARG A 21 -22.27 6.80 12.84
N ARG A 22 -21.19 7.13 13.54
CA ARG A 22 -20.82 6.64 14.88
C ARG A 22 -20.44 5.16 14.94
N GLY A 23 -19.81 4.63 13.89
CA GLY A 23 -19.25 3.28 13.91
C GLY A 23 -19.18 2.65 12.54
N TYR A 24 -18.27 1.71 12.38
CA TYR A 24 -18.11 0.92 11.16
C TYR A 24 -19.29 -0.02 10.92
N ASP A 25 -19.96 -0.43 11.95
CA ASP A 25 -21.18 -1.24 11.89
C ASP A 25 -22.34 -0.48 11.24
N ARG A 26 -22.23 0.83 11.11
CA ARG A 26 -23.21 1.69 10.44
C ARG A 26 -22.95 1.86 8.96
N LEU A 27 -21.87 1.31 8.43
CA LEU A 27 -21.60 1.30 7.01
C LEU A 27 -22.53 0.33 6.28
N SER A 28 -22.89 0.66 5.04
CA SER A 28 -23.68 -0.26 4.21
C SER A 28 -22.85 -1.49 3.85
N ALA A 29 -23.52 -2.56 3.39
CA ALA A 29 -22.83 -3.77 2.93
C ALA A 29 -21.84 -3.47 1.81
N ALA A 30 -22.21 -2.56 0.87
CA ALA A 30 -21.33 -2.15 -0.20
C ALA A 30 -20.11 -1.39 0.33
N GLU A 31 -20.30 -0.49 1.29
CA GLU A 31 -19.21 0.27 1.90
C GLU A 31 -18.27 -0.65 2.70
N LEU A 32 -18.80 -1.64 3.41
CA LEU A 32 -17.98 -2.64 4.11
C LEU A 32 -17.16 -3.48 3.14
N THR A 33 -17.73 -3.86 2.01
CA THR A 33 -17.01 -4.59 0.96
C THR A 33 -15.89 -3.75 0.40
N GLU A 34 -16.12 -2.46 0.11
CA GLU A 34 -15.07 -1.55 -0.34
C GLU A 34 -13.95 -1.41 0.71
N LEU A 35 -14.32 -1.28 1.97
CA LEU A 35 -13.36 -1.19 3.07
C LEU A 35 -12.46 -2.43 3.09
N TYR A 36 -13.06 -3.62 3.02
CA TYR A 36 -12.32 -4.88 2.96
C TYR A 36 -11.34 -4.91 1.78
N MET A 37 -11.82 -4.53 0.58
CA MET A 37 -10.98 -4.52 -0.62
C MET A 37 -9.83 -3.53 -0.51
N CYS A 38 -10.07 -2.34 0.06
CA CYS A 38 -9.02 -1.35 0.28
C CYS A 38 -7.97 -1.83 1.28
N LEU A 39 -8.40 -2.48 2.35
CA LEU A 39 -7.48 -3.06 3.34
C LEU A 39 -6.64 -4.17 2.71
N ARG A 40 -7.24 -5.00 1.88
CA ARG A 40 -6.54 -6.06 1.16
C ARG A 40 -5.48 -5.50 0.22
N VAL A 41 -5.83 -4.50 -0.58
CA VAL A 41 -4.88 -3.86 -1.51
C VAL A 41 -3.74 -3.22 -0.73
N ASN A 42 -4.03 -2.53 0.36
CA ASN A 42 -3.01 -1.95 1.21
C ASN A 42 -2.04 -3.01 1.75
N ALA A 43 -2.57 -4.13 2.24
CA ALA A 43 -1.75 -5.23 2.76
C ALA A 43 -0.85 -5.82 1.66
N GLU A 44 -1.37 -5.96 0.44
CA GLU A 44 -0.59 -6.44 -0.70
C GLU A 44 0.54 -5.48 -1.08
N LEU A 45 0.28 -4.17 -1.05
CA LEU A 45 1.30 -3.14 -1.32
C LEU A 45 2.44 -3.21 -0.30
N VAL A 46 2.10 -3.31 0.98
CA VAL A 46 3.09 -3.40 2.06
C VAL A 46 3.91 -4.69 1.92
N ARG A 47 3.26 -5.81 1.66
CA ARG A 47 3.94 -7.09 1.45
C ARG A 47 4.91 -7.03 0.26
N ARG A 48 4.46 -6.44 -0.85
CA ARG A 48 5.30 -6.27 -2.04
C ARG A 48 6.53 -5.43 -1.74
N LEU A 49 6.37 -4.35 -0.99
CA LEU A 49 7.48 -3.50 -0.59
C LEU A 49 8.48 -4.27 0.28
N ASP A 50 8.00 -5.05 1.25
CA ASP A 50 8.85 -5.86 2.11
C ASP A 50 9.62 -6.93 1.31
N GLU A 51 8.96 -7.59 0.35
CA GLU A 51 9.61 -8.55 -0.54
C GLU A 51 10.74 -7.91 -1.34
N LEU A 52 10.50 -6.73 -1.91
CA LEU A 52 11.51 -6.00 -2.67
C LEU A 52 12.69 -5.59 -1.79
N LYS A 53 12.44 -5.14 -0.57
CA LYS A 53 13.51 -4.78 0.38
C LYS A 53 14.35 -6.01 0.76
N ASN A 54 13.73 -7.16 0.95
CA ASN A 54 14.45 -8.40 1.23
C ASN A 54 15.31 -8.82 0.03
N LEU A 55 14.79 -8.70 -1.19
CA LEU A 55 15.55 -9.01 -2.40
C LEU A 55 16.72 -8.04 -2.60
N ALA A 56 16.54 -6.75 -2.30
CA ALA A 56 17.61 -5.77 -2.37
C ALA A 56 18.74 -6.13 -1.40
N PHE A 57 18.42 -6.60 -0.21
CA PHE A 57 19.41 -7.08 0.76
C PHE A 57 20.17 -8.30 0.23
N VAL A 58 19.45 -9.26 -0.36
CA VAL A 58 20.08 -10.46 -0.96
C VAL A 58 21.02 -10.07 -2.11
N ALA A 59 20.59 -9.16 -2.98
CA ALA A 59 21.42 -8.69 -4.09
C ALA A 59 22.67 -7.96 -3.59
N HIS A 60 22.52 -7.16 -2.54
CA HIS A 60 23.63 -6.46 -1.90
C HIS A 60 24.66 -7.46 -1.33
N CYS A 61 24.20 -8.48 -0.60
CA CYS A 61 25.07 -9.51 -0.02
C CYS A 61 25.77 -10.35 -1.09
N ALA A 62 25.11 -10.55 -2.24
CA ALA A 62 25.68 -11.27 -3.38
C ALA A 62 26.67 -10.43 -4.19
N GLY A 63 26.76 -9.13 -3.93
CA GLY A 63 27.60 -8.21 -4.69
C GLY A 63 27.08 -7.91 -6.09
N ASP A 64 25.82 -8.20 -6.37
CA ASP A 64 25.20 -7.93 -7.66
C ASP A 64 24.60 -6.51 -7.67
N HIS A 65 25.45 -5.54 -8.01
CA HIS A 65 25.08 -4.13 -7.97
C HIS A 65 24.04 -3.74 -9.01
N GLU A 66 24.05 -4.37 -10.18
CA GLU A 66 23.04 -4.11 -11.22
C GLU A 66 21.66 -4.55 -10.75
N TRP A 67 21.56 -5.76 -10.21
CA TRP A 67 20.31 -6.28 -9.68
C TRP A 67 19.83 -5.44 -8.50
N GLU A 68 20.72 -5.12 -7.56
CA GLU A 68 20.41 -4.26 -6.42
C GLU A 68 19.83 -2.92 -6.87
N GLN A 69 20.46 -2.27 -7.86
CA GLN A 69 19.98 -0.99 -8.39
C GLN A 69 18.62 -1.11 -9.05
N ASP A 70 18.39 -2.20 -9.78
CA ASP A 70 17.09 -2.45 -10.41
C ASP A 70 15.98 -2.61 -9.36
N ILE A 71 16.26 -3.37 -8.30
CA ILE A 71 15.30 -3.55 -7.20
C ILE A 71 15.06 -2.23 -6.48
N CYS A 72 16.09 -1.43 -6.23
CA CYS A 72 15.93 -0.12 -5.60
C CYS A 72 15.04 0.81 -6.42
N ARG A 73 15.16 0.76 -7.76
CA ARG A 73 14.25 1.52 -8.64
C ARG A 73 12.81 1.06 -8.50
N GLN A 74 12.58 -0.26 -8.37
CA GLN A 74 11.24 -0.80 -8.14
C GLN A 74 10.68 -0.37 -6.78
N ILE A 75 11.51 -0.36 -5.74
CA ILE A 75 11.11 0.12 -4.41
C ILE A 75 10.70 1.59 -4.48
N ASP A 76 11.52 2.43 -5.10
CA ASP A 76 11.23 3.86 -5.23
C ASP A 76 9.92 4.10 -5.98
N ALA A 77 9.70 3.39 -7.08
CA ALA A 77 8.46 3.49 -7.85
C ALA A 77 7.25 3.07 -7.02
N LEU A 78 7.38 2.03 -6.21
CA LEU A 78 6.28 1.56 -5.36
C LEU A 78 6.00 2.54 -4.21
N GLU A 79 7.05 3.04 -3.53
CA GLU A 79 6.89 3.98 -2.43
C GLU A 79 6.21 5.28 -2.87
N VAL A 80 6.49 5.75 -4.07
CA VAL A 80 5.83 6.93 -4.64
C VAL A 80 4.32 6.72 -4.72
N THR A 81 3.86 5.50 -5.06
CA THR A 81 2.43 5.21 -5.15
C THR A 81 1.75 5.08 -3.79
N MET A 82 2.52 4.88 -2.72
CA MET A 82 1.99 4.65 -1.37
C MET A 82 1.82 5.94 -0.56
N LEU A 83 2.26 7.05 -1.08
CA LEU A 83 2.18 8.34 -0.39
C LEU A 83 0.79 8.98 -0.47
#